data_8627c3b4d61cd6676d2ba01a6a42ca2d
#
_entry.id   8627c3b4d61cd6676d2ba01a6a42ca2d
#
_cell.length_a   1.000
_cell.length_b   1.000
_cell.length_c   1.000
_cell.angle_alpha   90.00
_cell.angle_beta   90.00
_cell.angle_gamma   90.00
#
_symmetry.space_group_name_H-M   'P 1'
#
loop_
_entity.id
_entity.type
_entity.pdbx_description
1 polymer ?
#
loop_
_entity_poly.entity_id
_entity_poly.type
_entity_poly.pdbx_seq_one_letter_code
_entity_poly.pdbx_strand_id
1 'polypeptide(L)'
;ELVTEYDFPEEVYETIRLLSKYSGADEFELNDYFNKIKKSKFALLIKLADRSHNVEDLYTMKIEKLHKYVKETRDYIYPLCTYAKSNYPDLSNGITILKSKIVSLTELTETIVNMYEEKLKEKEVSNVEEKQ
;
A
#
# COMPACT_ATOMS: atom_id res chain seq x y z
N GLU A 1 5.88 -16.01 21.42
CA GLU A 1 7.28 -15.84 21.80
C GLU A 1 7.69 -14.40 22.00
N LEU A 2 7.23 -13.48 21.16
CA LEU A 2 7.46 -12.05 21.41
C LEU A 2 6.86 -11.60 22.74
N VAL A 3 5.69 -12.13 23.10
CA VAL A 3 5.03 -11.83 24.38
C VAL A 3 5.87 -12.35 25.55
N THR A 4 6.42 -13.56 25.42
CA THR A 4 7.21 -14.20 26.49
C THR A 4 8.61 -13.57 26.62
N GLU A 5 9.26 -13.29 25.48
CA GLU A 5 10.64 -12.83 25.46
C GLU A 5 10.78 -11.34 25.80
N TYR A 6 9.86 -10.51 25.31
CA TYR A 6 9.93 -9.05 25.43
C TYR A 6 8.79 -8.46 26.25
N ASP A 7 7.94 -9.32 26.82
CA ASP A 7 6.81 -8.92 27.65
C ASP A 7 5.87 -7.91 26.96
N PHE A 8 5.68 -8.07 25.65
CA PHE A 8 4.72 -7.26 24.91
C PHE A 8 3.28 -7.60 25.29
N PRO A 9 2.37 -6.61 25.34
CA PRO A 9 0.94 -6.89 25.49
C PRO A 9 0.45 -7.81 24.37
N GLU A 10 -0.49 -8.68 24.69
CA GLU A 10 -1.07 -9.60 23.71
C GLU A 10 -1.66 -8.87 22.50
N GLU A 11 -2.22 -7.69 22.71
CA GLU A 11 -2.76 -6.84 21.66
C GLU A 11 -1.70 -6.48 20.59
N VAL A 12 -0.47 -6.17 21.02
CA VAL A 12 0.64 -5.90 20.10
C VAL A 12 0.99 -7.15 19.30
N TYR A 13 1.04 -8.29 19.97
CA TYR A 13 1.32 -9.57 19.33
C TYR A 13 0.27 -9.92 18.27
N GLU A 14 -1.01 -9.77 18.60
CA GLU A 14 -2.10 -10.00 17.65
C GLU A 14 -2.03 -9.05 16.44
N THR A 15 -1.68 -7.81 16.67
CA THR A 15 -1.50 -6.82 15.60
C THR A 15 -0.39 -7.25 14.66
N ILE A 16 0.75 -7.67 15.18
CA ILE A 16 1.88 -8.16 14.38
C ILE A 16 1.46 -9.39 13.56
N ARG A 17 0.73 -10.31 14.16
CA ARG A 17 0.23 -11.51 13.49
C ARG A 17 -0.67 -11.15 12.31
N LEU A 18 -1.60 -10.24 12.50
CA LEU A 18 -2.51 -9.79 11.44
C LEU A 18 -1.74 -9.21 10.26
N LEU A 19 -0.78 -8.34 10.53
CA LEU A 19 0.01 -7.68 9.49
C LEU A 19 0.92 -8.65 8.74
N SER A 20 1.36 -9.71 9.39
CA SER A 20 2.32 -10.68 8.84
C SER A 20 1.70 -11.78 7.97
N LYS A 21 0.39 -11.95 8.01
CA LYS A 21 -0.31 -13.04 7.30
C LYS A 21 -0.56 -12.81 5.82
N TYR A 22 -0.06 -11.72 5.28
CA TYR A 22 -0.30 -11.36 3.89
C TYR A 22 0.69 -12.06 2.97
N SER A 23 0.19 -12.92 2.09
CA SER A 23 1.00 -13.58 1.06
C SER A 23 0.94 -12.88 -0.29
N GLY A 24 -0.11 -12.08 -0.52
CA GLY A 24 -0.30 -11.35 -1.76
C GLY A 24 -0.63 -12.18 -2.98
N ALA A 25 -1.03 -13.44 -2.77
CA ALA A 25 -1.14 -14.40 -3.85
C ALA A 25 -2.35 -14.17 -4.77
N ASP A 26 -3.51 -13.81 -4.23
CA ASP A 26 -4.71 -13.60 -5.05
C ASP A 26 -5.65 -12.54 -4.44
N GLU A 27 -6.66 -12.18 -5.23
CA GLU A 27 -7.64 -11.15 -4.84
C GLU A 27 -8.48 -11.56 -3.63
N PHE A 28 -8.80 -12.85 -3.50
CA PHE A 28 -9.54 -13.35 -2.36
C PHE A 28 -8.74 -13.19 -1.06
N GLU A 29 -7.46 -13.54 -1.09
CA GLU A 29 -6.57 -13.38 0.06
C GLU A 29 -6.38 -11.90 0.42
N LEU A 30 -6.27 -11.02 -0.57
CA LEU A 30 -6.21 -9.57 -0.37
C LEU A 30 -7.45 -9.05 0.34
N ASN A 31 -8.63 -9.42 -0.14
CA ASN A 31 -9.89 -9.02 0.48
C ASN A 31 -9.99 -9.47 1.93
N ASP A 32 -9.64 -10.73 2.19
CA ASP A 32 -9.65 -11.30 3.53
C ASP A 32 -8.67 -10.58 4.46
N TYR A 33 -7.45 -10.34 3.97
CA TYR A 33 -6.41 -9.64 4.69
C TYR A 33 -6.87 -8.24 5.13
N PHE A 34 -7.36 -7.43 4.21
CA PHE A 34 -7.80 -6.07 4.52
C PHE A 34 -9.08 -6.05 5.36
N ASN A 35 -9.97 -7.03 5.20
CA ASN A 35 -11.15 -7.17 6.04
C ASN A 35 -10.78 -7.47 7.51
N LYS A 36 -9.72 -8.21 7.74
CA LYS A 36 -9.22 -8.48 9.08
C LYS A 36 -8.50 -7.26 9.67
N ILE A 37 -7.70 -6.57 8.86
CA ILE A 37 -6.98 -5.37 9.29
C ILE A 37 -7.93 -4.26 9.72
N LYS A 38 -8.99 -4.00 8.96
CA LYS A 38 -9.91 -2.89 9.30
C LYS A 38 -10.60 -3.06 10.65
N LYS A 39 -10.73 -4.29 11.13
CA LYS A 39 -11.34 -4.58 12.45
C LYS A 39 -10.40 -4.31 13.62
N SER A 40 -9.12 -4.15 13.37
CA SER A 40 -8.13 -3.83 14.39
C SER A 40 -7.65 -2.40 14.20
N LYS A 41 -7.99 -1.53 15.13
CA LYS A 41 -7.60 -0.11 15.13
C LYS A 41 -6.09 0.07 14.97
N PHE A 42 -5.30 -0.71 15.71
CA PHE A 42 -3.84 -0.62 15.66
C PHE A 42 -3.26 -1.17 14.35
N ALA A 43 -3.75 -2.31 13.87
CA ALA A 43 -3.29 -2.89 12.62
C ALA A 43 -3.59 -1.97 11.43
N LEU A 44 -4.79 -1.39 11.41
CA LEU A 44 -5.19 -0.42 10.40
C LEU A 44 -4.28 0.80 10.40
N LEU A 45 -4.02 1.37 11.56
CA LEU A 45 -3.17 2.55 11.69
C LEU A 45 -1.73 2.27 11.24
N ILE A 46 -1.17 1.14 11.65
CA ILE A 46 0.17 0.72 11.25
C ILE A 46 0.24 0.51 9.74
N LYS A 47 -0.78 -0.12 9.15
CA LYS A 47 -0.83 -0.36 7.71
C LYS A 47 -0.86 0.95 6.92
N LEU A 48 -1.63 1.92 7.36
CA LEU A 48 -1.70 3.23 6.71
C LEU A 48 -0.39 4.01 6.88
N ALA A 49 0.20 3.96 8.06
CA ALA A 49 1.50 4.61 8.31
C ALA A 49 2.59 4.00 7.43
N ASP A 50 2.64 2.68 7.33
CA ASP A 50 3.58 1.97 6.47
C ASP A 50 3.42 2.40 5.01
N ARG A 51 2.19 2.42 4.51
CA ARG A 51 1.90 2.84 3.13
C ARG A 51 2.35 4.28 2.86
N SER A 52 2.23 5.17 3.84
CA SER A 52 2.62 6.57 3.70
C SER A 52 4.13 6.78 3.65
N HIS A 53 4.93 5.79 4.04
CA HIS A 53 6.38 5.88 4.11
C HIS A 53 7.13 5.02 3.08
N ASN A 54 6.43 4.38 2.16
CA ASN A 54 7.02 3.43 1.20
C ASN A 54 7.77 4.08 0.03
N VAL A 55 8.35 5.26 0.21
CA VAL A 55 9.06 5.98 -0.87
C VAL A 55 10.30 5.21 -1.33
N GLU A 56 11.10 4.72 -0.39
CA GLU A 56 12.35 4.01 -0.72
C GLU A 56 12.09 2.72 -1.49
N ASP A 57 11.05 1.99 -1.12
CA ASP A 57 10.68 0.75 -1.78
C ASP A 57 10.25 0.97 -3.23
N LEU A 58 9.67 2.13 -3.54
CA LEU A 58 9.24 2.47 -4.91
C LEU A 58 10.40 2.53 -5.89
N TYR A 59 11.59 2.96 -5.43
CA TYR A 59 12.78 3.04 -6.29
C TYR A 59 13.29 1.68 -6.75
N THR A 60 13.04 0.64 -5.97
CA THR A 60 13.53 -0.71 -6.25
C THR A 60 12.51 -1.59 -6.95
N MET A 61 11.28 -1.13 -7.07
CA MET A 61 10.20 -1.91 -7.67
C MET A 61 10.24 -1.88 -9.19
N LYS A 62 9.97 -3.04 -9.81
CA LYS A 62 9.72 -3.14 -11.24
C LYS A 62 8.37 -2.49 -11.58
N ILE A 63 8.19 -2.12 -12.85
CA ILE A 63 6.97 -1.45 -13.31
C ILE A 63 5.71 -2.25 -13.00
N GLU A 64 5.74 -3.57 -13.16
CA GLU A 64 4.60 -4.43 -12.84
C GLU A 64 4.20 -4.33 -11.37
N LYS A 65 5.19 -4.25 -10.47
CA LYS A 65 4.94 -4.07 -9.03
C LYS A 65 4.41 -2.69 -8.71
N LEU A 66 4.87 -1.66 -9.43
CA LEU A 66 4.36 -0.30 -9.26
C LEU A 66 2.89 -0.21 -9.67
N HIS A 67 2.50 -0.85 -10.76
CA HIS A 67 1.09 -0.94 -11.16
C HIS A 67 0.25 -1.63 -10.09
N LYS A 68 0.74 -2.73 -9.54
CA LYS A 68 0.07 -3.44 -8.44
C LYS A 68 -0.06 -2.56 -7.19
N TYR A 69 0.99 -1.82 -6.88
CA TYR A 69 1.01 -0.89 -5.75
C TYR A 69 -0.09 0.16 -5.88
N VAL A 70 -0.18 0.80 -7.05
CA VAL A 70 -1.19 1.82 -7.33
C VAL A 70 -2.60 1.21 -7.23
N LYS A 71 -2.80 0.05 -7.85
CA LYS A 71 -4.10 -0.64 -7.83
C LYS A 71 -4.51 -1.03 -6.41
N GLU A 72 -3.61 -1.64 -5.65
CA GLU A 72 -3.87 -2.03 -4.26
C GLU A 72 -4.19 -0.82 -3.40
N THR A 73 -3.49 0.29 -3.60
CA THR A 73 -3.76 1.53 -2.86
C THR A 73 -5.17 2.03 -3.13
N ARG A 74 -5.58 2.08 -4.39
CA ARG A 74 -6.92 2.55 -4.77
C ARG A 74 -8.03 1.60 -4.32
N ASP A 75 -7.80 0.30 -4.49
CA ASP A 75 -8.83 -0.70 -4.22
C ASP A 75 -9.00 -1.03 -2.73
N TYR A 76 -7.93 -0.93 -1.94
CA TYR A 76 -7.94 -1.36 -0.53
C TYR A 76 -7.53 -0.29 0.46
N ILE A 77 -6.51 0.50 0.15
CA ILE A 77 -5.99 1.49 1.10
C ILE A 77 -6.93 2.69 1.23
N TYR A 78 -7.41 3.24 0.12
CA TYR A 78 -8.37 4.37 0.17
C TYR A 78 -9.65 3.98 0.89
N PRO A 79 -10.28 2.81 0.59
CA PRO A 79 -11.43 2.36 1.37
C PRO A 79 -11.12 2.14 2.85
N LEU A 80 -9.90 1.70 3.18
CA LEU A 80 -9.46 1.53 4.56
C LEU A 80 -9.43 2.88 5.30
N CYS A 81 -8.97 3.93 4.64
CA CYS A 81 -9.00 5.30 5.19
C CYS A 81 -10.43 5.75 5.47
N THR A 82 -11.35 5.50 4.54
CA THR A 82 -12.77 5.86 4.69
C THR A 82 -13.39 5.11 5.87
N TYR A 83 -13.13 3.80 5.95
CA TYR A 83 -13.59 2.98 7.07
C TYR A 83 -13.07 3.50 8.41
N ALA A 84 -11.79 3.84 8.47
CA ALA A 84 -11.15 4.34 9.68
C ALA A 84 -11.79 5.63 10.17
N LYS A 85 -12.08 6.58 9.28
CA LYS A 85 -12.72 7.84 9.65
C LYS A 85 -14.12 7.63 10.23
N SER A 86 -14.86 6.67 9.66
CA SER A 86 -16.23 6.38 10.11
C SER A 86 -16.27 5.60 11.41
N ASN A 87 -15.36 4.68 11.63
CA ASN A 87 -15.41 3.73 12.75
C ASN A 87 -14.48 4.09 13.91
N TYR A 88 -13.45 4.91 13.64
CA TYR A 88 -12.47 5.36 14.63
C TYR A 88 -12.33 6.89 14.57
N PRO A 89 -13.39 7.64 14.96
CA PRO A 89 -13.40 9.10 14.81
C PRO A 89 -12.28 9.82 15.57
N ASP A 90 -11.76 9.23 16.63
CA ASP A 90 -10.61 9.76 17.36
C ASP A 90 -9.33 9.80 16.52
N LEU A 91 -9.25 8.98 15.46
CA LEU A 91 -8.12 8.95 14.53
C LEU A 91 -8.32 9.84 13.30
N SER A 92 -9.47 10.49 13.16
CA SER A 92 -9.85 11.17 11.92
C SER A 92 -8.81 12.15 11.40
N ASN A 93 -8.25 13.00 12.27
CA ASN A 93 -7.23 13.97 11.87
C ASN A 93 -5.94 13.30 11.37
N GLY A 94 -5.47 12.30 12.12
CA GLY A 94 -4.28 11.53 11.72
C GLY A 94 -4.49 10.79 10.40
N ILE A 95 -5.66 10.19 10.22
CA ILE A 95 -6.01 9.48 8.98
C ILE A 95 -6.05 10.43 7.79
N THR A 96 -6.58 11.64 7.97
CA THR A 96 -6.60 12.66 6.93
C THR A 96 -5.18 13.01 6.46
N ILE A 97 -4.26 13.18 7.40
CA ILE A 97 -2.85 13.48 7.09
C ILE A 97 -2.20 12.29 6.35
N LEU A 98 -2.38 11.09 6.85
CA LEU A 98 -1.83 9.88 6.22
C LEU A 98 -2.39 9.69 4.81
N LYS A 99 -3.69 9.85 4.64
CA LYS A 99 -4.35 9.73 3.33
C LYS A 99 -3.79 10.73 2.33
N SER A 100 -3.59 11.98 2.75
CA SER A 100 -3.02 13.01 1.89
C SER A 100 -1.63 12.60 1.38
N LYS A 101 -0.78 12.09 2.26
CA LYS A 101 0.55 11.59 1.88
C LYS A 101 0.46 10.41 0.92
N ILE A 102 -0.42 9.46 1.20
CA ILE A 102 -0.61 8.27 0.37
C ILE A 102 -1.11 8.66 -1.02
N VAL A 103 -2.08 9.57 -1.11
CA VAL A 103 -2.61 10.06 -2.40
C VAL A 103 -1.49 10.72 -3.20
N SER A 104 -0.72 11.60 -2.59
CA SER A 104 0.39 12.29 -3.27
C SER A 104 1.43 11.31 -3.82
N LEU A 105 1.83 10.31 -3.02
CA LEU A 105 2.78 9.28 -3.45
C LEU A 105 2.22 8.42 -4.58
N THR A 106 0.95 8.07 -4.50
CA THR A 106 0.30 7.22 -5.49
C THR A 106 0.18 7.94 -6.84
N GLU A 107 -0.23 9.20 -6.83
CA GLU A 107 -0.31 10.02 -8.04
C GLU A 107 1.06 10.24 -8.67
N LEU A 108 2.07 10.53 -7.85
CA LEU A 108 3.44 10.69 -8.33
C LEU A 108 3.96 9.40 -8.94
N THR A 109 3.74 8.27 -8.29
CA THR A 109 4.14 6.96 -8.79
C THR A 109 3.50 6.67 -10.14
N GLU A 110 2.20 6.90 -10.27
CA GLU A 110 1.47 6.70 -11.51
C GLU A 110 2.01 7.59 -12.63
N THR A 111 2.29 8.84 -12.34
CA THR A 111 2.87 9.77 -13.30
C THR A 111 4.23 9.28 -13.80
N ILE A 112 5.10 8.85 -12.90
CA ILE A 112 6.43 8.33 -13.25
C ILE A 112 6.32 7.06 -14.11
N VAL A 113 5.44 6.15 -13.75
CA VAL A 113 5.21 4.91 -14.50
C VAL A 113 4.73 5.24 -15.93
N ASN A 114 3.78 6.14 -16.05
CA ASN A 114 3.24 6.55 -17.35
C ASN A 114 4.32 7.19 -18.23
N MET A 115 5.13 8.07 -17.66
CA MET A 115 6.25 8.69 -18.38
C MET A 115 7.26 7.67 -18.86
N TYR A 116 7.59 6.70 -18.03
CA TYR A 116 8.53 5.65 -18.39
C TYR A 116 8.00 4.74 -19.49
N GLU A 117 6.73 4.38 -19.43
CA GLU A 117 6.08 3.57 -20.46
C GLU A 117 6.00 4.29 -21.81
N GLU A 118 5.74 5.60 -21.81
CA GLU A 118 5.76 6.41 -23.01
C GLU A 118 7.15 6.41 -23.66
N LYS A 119 8.19 6.57 -22.86
CA LYS A 119 9.58 6.52 -23.37
C LYS A 119 9.93 5.17 -23.96
N LEU A 120 9.46 4.08 -23.37
CA LEU A 120 9.66 2.74 -23.90
C LEU A 120 8.98 2.57 -25.27
N LYS A 121 7.76 3.08 -25.41
CA LYS A 121 7.03 3.06 -26.68
C LYS A 121 7.75 3.86 -27.76
N GLU A 122 8.26 5.03 -27.44
CA GLU A 122 9.05 5.86 -28.36
C GLU A 122 10.31 5.13 -28.83
N LYS A 123 11.02 4.46 -27.93
CA LYS A 123 12.19 3.66 -28.26
C LYS A 123 11.86 2.50 -29.18
N GLU A 124 10.76 1.80 -28.94
CA GLU A 124 10.32 0.68 -29.78
C GLU A 124 9.99 1.16 -31.19
N VAL A 125 9.27 2.26 -31.31
CA VAL A 125 8.93 2.88 -32.61
C VAL A 125 10.20 3.31 -33.35
N SER A 126 11.15 3.97 -32.66
CA SER A 126 12.42 4.39 -33.24
C SER A 126 13.24 3.21 -33.74
N ASN A 127 13.31 2.12 -32.97
CA ASN A 127 14.02 0.88 -33.38
C ASN A 127 13.39 0.23 -34.62
N VAL A 128 12.06 0.26 -34.72
CA VAL A 128 11.35 -0.29 -35.88
C VAL A 128 11.65 0.56 -37.13
N GLU A 129 11.65 1.89 -37.00
CA GLU A 129 11.97 2.81 -38.12
C GLU A 129 13.42 2.64 -38.60
N GLU A 130 14.39 2.46 -37.68
CA GLU A 130 15.79 2.24 -38.04
C GLU A 130 16.02 0.92 -38.80
N LYS A 131 15.18 -0.09 -38.58
CA LYS A 131 15.27 -1.38 -39.26
C LYS A 131 14.66 -1.41 -40.64
N GLN A 132 13.93 -0.38 -40.99
CA GLN A 132 13.34 -0.22 -42.32
C GLN A 132 14.27 0.56 -43.25
#